data_dc6ec265f5a504f40a6dddb1342b3746
#
_entry.id   dc6ec265f5a504f40a6dddb1342b3746
#
_cell.length_a   1.000
_cell.length_b   1.000
_cell.length_c   1.000
_cell.angle_alpha   90.00
_cell.angle_beta   90.00
_cell.angle_gamma   90.00
#
_symmetry.space_group_name_H-M   'P 1'
#
loop_
_entity.id
_entity.type
_entity.pdbx_description
1 polymer ?
#
loop_
_entity_poly.entity_id
_entity_poly.type
_entity_poly.pdbx_seq_one_letter_code
_entity_poly.pdbx_strand_id
1 'polypeptide(L)'
;MSERLDVYITANCGIKSRERAKQLIKKGLVSVNGKVCTKTSALVDESSNVECTPDDMKFVGRGGLKLEHACEVFGLDLTGKVCADIGASTGGFTQCMLEHGAEFVYAVDVGHGQLDESLCNDSRVKNCEGVNARYLTAEFFDR
;
A
#
# COMPACT_ATOMS: atom_id res chain seq x y z
N MET A 1 -26.72 15.14 -12.15
CA MET A 1 -25.81 16.01 -11.39
C MET A 1 -24.39 15.48 -11.48
N SER A 2 -23.45 16.37 -11.68
CA SER A 2 -22.03 15.97 -11.76
C SER A 2 -21.43 15.79 -10.37
N GLU A 3 -20.57 14.80 -10.22
CA GLU A 3 -19.80 14.60 -9.01
C GLU A 3 -18.35 14.23 -9.36
N ARG A 4 -17.47 14.33 -8.38
CA ARG A 4 -16.06 13.99 -8.59
C ARG A 4 -15.90 12.49 -8.81
N LEU A 5 -14.97 12.13 -9.69
CA LEU A 5 -14.71 10.72 -10.02
C LEU A 5 -14.32 9.89 -8.79
N ASP A 6 -13.47 10.43 -7.90
CA ASP A 6 -13.07 9.72 -6.68
C ASP A 6 -14.28 9.43 -5.77
N VAL A 7 -15.21 10.37 -5.67
CA VAL A 7 -16.45 10.20 -4.89
C VAL A 7 -17.37 9.17 -5.56
N TYR A 8 -17.53 9.31 -6.88
CA TYR A 8 -18.40 8.43 -7.66
C TYR A 8 -18.01 6.95 -7.55
N ILE A 9 -16.73 6.64 -7.76
CA ILE A 9 -16.29 5.24 -7.73
C ILE A 9 -16.28 4.66 -6.31
N THR A 10 -16.07 5.49 -5.30
CA THR A 10 -16.22 5.04 -3.91
C THR A 10 -17.63 4.58 -3.62
N ALA A 11 -18.63 5.31 -4.10
CA ALA A 11 -20.03 4.99 -3.88
C ALA A 11 -20.55 3.85 -4.76
N ASN A 12 -20.06 3.75 -6.01
CA ASN A 12 -20.70 2.91 -7.04
C ASN A 12 -19.87 1.69 -7.47
N CYS A 13 -18.58 1.64 -7.16
CA CYS A 13 -17.69 0.57 -7.59
C CYS A 13 -17.18 -0.33 -6.45
N GLY A 14 -17.83 -0.28 -5.30
CA GLY A 14 -17.47 -1.15 -4.16
C GLY A 14 -16.10 -0.87 -3.55
N ILE A 15 -15.60 0.34 -3.68
CA ILE A 15 -14.28 0.72 -3.19
C ILE A 15 -14.38 1.14 -1.73
N LYS A 16 -13.47 0.63 -0.89
CA LYS A 16 -13.55 0.77 0.56
C LYS A 16 -13.42 2.20 1.08
N SER A 17 -12.68 3.07 0.37
CA SER A 17 -12.44 4.44 0.82
C SER A 17 -12.15 5.35 -0.36
N ARG A 18 -12.33 6.65 -0.14
CA ARG A 18 -11.98 7.67 -1.12
C ARG A 18 -10.49 7.71 -1.43
N GLU A 19 -9.65 7.46 -0.43
CA GLU A 19 -8.20 7.38 -0.62
C GLU A 19 -7.82 6.23 -1.54
N ARG A 20 -8.46 5.08 -1.38
CA ARG A 20 -8.29 3.94 -2.27
C ARG A 20 -8.73 4.27 -3.70
N ALA A 21 -9.86 4.95 -3.83
CA ALA A 21 -10.36 5.42 -5.12
C ALA A 21 -9.35 6.32 -5.82
N LYS A 22 -8.75 7.27 -5.09
CA LYS A 22 -7.72 8.14 -5.65
C LYS A 22 -6.50 7.36 -6.14
N GLN A 23 -6.08 6.34 -5.41
CA GLN A 23 -4.97 5.48 -5.82
C GLN A 23 -5.27 4.75 -7.13
N LEU A 24 -6.46 4.18 -7.26
CA LEU A 24 -6.87 3.48 -8.48
C LEU A 24 -6.89 4.43 -9.69
N ILE A 25 -7.42 5.62 -9.51
CA ILE A 25 -7.47 6.63 -10.57
C ILE A 25 -6.05 7.02 -11.01
N LYS A 26 -5.18 7.31 -10.07
CA LYS A 26 -3.79 7.71 -10.36
C LYS A 26 -3.00 6.62 -11.05
N LYS A 27 -3.33 5.36 -10.82
CA LYS A 27 -2.68 4.21 -11.47
C LYS A 27 -3.16 3.95 -12.89
N GLY A 28 -4.19 4.67 -13.35
CA GLY A 28 -4.76 4.46 -14.66
C GLY A 28 -5.69 3.26 -14.75
N LEU A 29 -6.26 2.84 -13.63
CA LEU A 29 -7.16 1.68 -13.55
C LEU A 29 -8.63 2.06 -13.69
N VAL A 30 -8.91 3.35 -13.89
CA VAL A 30 -10.27 3.86 -14.05
C VAL A 30 -10.39 4.54 -15.41
N SER A 31 -11.43 4.18 -16.17
CA SER A 31 -11.75 4.83 -17.44
C SER A 31 -13.11 5.50 -17.38
N VAL A 32 -13.25 6.58 -18.12
CA VAL A 32 -14.49 7.31 -18.27
C VAL A 32 -14.77 7.43 -19.77
N ASN A 33 -15.92 6.91 -20.19
CA ASN A 33 -16.33 6.89 -21.61
C ASN A 33 -15.26 6.28 -22.54
N GLY A 34 -14.62 5.21 -22.08
CA GLY A 34 -13.61 4.47 -22.85
C GLY A 34 -12.19 5.04 -22.80
N LYS A 35 -11.97 6.14 -22.07
CA LYS A 35 -10.64 6.75 -21.92
C LYS A 35 -10.16 6.67 -20.49
N VAL A 36 -8.90 6.25 -20.31
CA VAL A 36 -8.27 6.26 -18.98
C VAL A 36 -8.25 7.67 -18.42
N CYS A 37 -8.74 7.82 -17.20
CA CYS A 37 -8.76 9.09 -16.49
C CYS A 37 -7.89 8.99 -15.25
N THR A 38 -6.88 9.86 -15.14
CA THR A 38 -5.96 9.88 -14.00
C THR A 38 -6.21 11.08 -13.08
N LYS A 39 -7.21 11.88 -13.36
CA LYS A 39 -7.57 13.05 -12.57
C LYS A 39 -8.66 12.71 -11.56
N THR A 40 -8.32 12.71 -10.28
CA THR A 40 -9.25 12.31 -9.21
C THR A 40 -10.45 13.22 -9.08
N SER A 41 -10.29 14.49 -9.44
CA SER A 41 -11.35 15.52 -9.39
C SER A 41 -12.14 15.64 -10.68
N ALA A 42 -11.92 14.77 -11.67
CA ALA A 42 -12.70 14.79 -12.91
C ALA A 42 -14.19 14.65 -12.59
N LEU A 43 -15.03 15.39 -13.31
CA LEU A 43 -16.47 15.37 -13.09
C LEU A 43 -17.13 14.29 -13.96
N VAL A 44 -17.97 13.49 -13.35
CA VAL A 44 -18.77 12.47 -14.01
C VAL A 44 -20.24 12.64 -13.60
N ASP A 45 -21.14 12.13 -14.43
CA ASP A 45 -22.57 12.19 -14.17
C ASP A 45 -23.25 10.87 -14.56
N GLU A 46 -24.56 10.85 -14.49
CA GLU A 46 -25.36 9.65 -14.78
C GLU A 46 -25.18 9.13 -16.22
N SER A 47 -24.77 10.00 -17.15
CA SER A 47 -24.52 9.62 -18.54
C SER A 47 -23.11 9.08 -18.77
N SER A 48 -22.23 9.22 -17.79
CA SER A 48 -20.83 8.78 -17.92
C SER A 48 -20.75 7.27 -17.75
N ASN A 49 -19.99 6.62 -18.63
CA ASN A 49 -19.68 5.22 -18.51
C ASN A 49 -18.33 5.08 -17.78
N VAL A 50 -18.39 4.76 -16.49
CA VAL A 50 -17.20 4.64 -15.64
C VAL A 50 -16.90 3.16 -15.41
N GLU A 51 -15.69 2.77 -15.79
CA GLU A 51 -15.21 1.40 -15.61
C GLU A 51 -13.97 1.39 -14.70
N CYS A 52 -13.99 0.53 -13.70
CA CYS A 52 -12.87 0.32 -12.80
C CYS A 52 -12.27 -1.05 -13.07
N THR A 53 -11.00 -1.09 -13.46
CA THR A 53 -10.27 -2.36 -13.56
C THR A 53 -9.93 -2.80 -12.14
N PRO A 54 -10.23 -4.05 -11.76
CA PRO A 54 -9.83 -4.56 -10.46
C PRO A 54 -8.33 -4.41 -10.28
N ASP A 55 -7.94 -3.75 -9.20
CA ASP A 55 -6.54 -3.72 -8.79
C ASP A 55 -6.36 -4.86 -7.80
N ASP A 56 -5.72 -5.92 -8.24
CA ASP A 56 -5.34 -7.03 -7.39
C ASP A 56 -4.21 -6.63 -6.43
N MET A 57 -4.26 -5.38 -5.93
CA MET A 57 -3.31 -4.94 -4.93
C MET A 57 -3.51 -5.71 -3.64
N LYS A 58 -2.91 -6.87 -3.62
CA LYS A 58 -2.80 -7.71 -2.45
C LYS A 58 -2.12 -6.97 -1.29
N PHE A 59 -1.19 -6.08 -1.63
CA PHE A 59 -0.39 -5.34 -0.65
C PHE A 59 -0.65 -3.83 -0.74
N VAL A 60 -0.35 -3.13 0.35
CA VAL A 60 -0.52 -1.67 0.48
C VAL A 60 0.42 -0.86 -0.43
N GLY A 61 1.31 -1.51 -1.14
CA GLY A 61 2.22 -0.88 -2.10
C GLY A 61 2.76 -1.90 -3.09
N ARG A 62 3.34 -1.39 -4.19
CA ARG A 62 3.88 -2.24 -5.26
C ARG A 62 5.03 -3.14 -4.78
N GLY A 63 5.77 -2.69 -3.77
CA GLY A 63 6.93 -3.42 -3.24
C GLY A 63 6.58 -4.81 -2.72
N GLY A 64 5.37 -4.97 -2.15
CA GLY A 64 4.94 -6.25 -1.60
C GLY A 64 4.94 -7.38 -2.62
N LEU A 65 4.52 -7.11 -3.85
CA LEU A 65 4.55 -8.11 -4.93
C LEU A 65 5.97 -8.49 -5.32
N LYS A 66 6.88 -7.53 -5.28
CA LYS A 66 8.31 -7.79 -5.57
C LYS A 66 8.92 -8.72 -4.54
N LEU A 67 8.66 -8.47 -3.26
CA LEU A 67 9.17 -9.31 -2.19
C LEU A 67 8.51 -10.69 -2.21
N GLU A 68 7.21 -10.77 -2.47
CA GLU A 68 6.53 -12.06 -2.58
C GLU A 68 7.16 -12.92 -3.67
N HIS A 69 7.45 -12.33 -4.82
CA HIS A 69 8.13 -13.02 -5.92
C HIS A 69 9.53 -13.48 -5.51
N ALA A 70 10.28 -12.63 -4.82
CA ALA A 70 11.61 -12.99 -4.32
C ALA A 70 11.55 -14.15 -3.32
N CYS A 71 10.56 -14.15 -2.42
CA CYS A 71 10.35 -15.26 -1.48
C CYS A 71 10.11 -16.57 -2.22
N GLU A 72 9.30 -16.56 -3.28
CA GLU A 72 9.02 -17.75 -4.09
C GLU A 72 10.27 -18.24 -4.84
N VAL A 73 10.98 -17.33 -5.51
CA VAL A 73 12.14 -17.67 -6.34
C VAL A 73 13.31 -18.18 -5.49
N PHE A 74 13.57 -17.54 -4.36
CA PHE A 74 14.72 -17.85 -3.51
C PHE A 74 14.40 -18.81 -2.36
N GLY A 75 13.12 -19.22 -2.23
CA GLY A 75 12.71 -20.11 -1.15
C GLY A 75 12.90 -19.51 0.23
N LEU A 76 12.64 -18.21 0.39
CA LEU A 76 12.82 -17.53 1.67
C LEU A 76 11.72 -17.93 2.65
N ASP A 77 12.13 -18.38 3.83
CA ASP A 77 11.22 -18.68 4.92
C ASP A 77 11.39 -17.65 6.03
N LEU A 78 10.37 -16.85 6.27
CA LEU A 78 10.38 -15.78 7.26
C LEU A 78 9.71 -16.19 8.58
N THR A 79 9.23 -17.43 8.68
CA THR A 79 8.51 -17.91 9.85
C THR A 79 9.33 -17.72 11.12
N GLY A 80 8.76 -17.00 12.09
CA GLY A 80 9.40 -16.75 13.38
C GLY A 80 10.57 -15.76 13.35
N LYS A 81 10.82 -15.11 12.22
CA LYS A 81 11.94 -14.20 12.08
C LYS A 81 11.56 -12.76 12.46
N VAL A 82 12.52 -12.04 13.02
CA VAL A 82 12.44 -10.59 13.25
C VAL A 82 13.09 -9.91 12.05
N CYS A 83 12.36 -9.04 11.41
CA CYS A 83 12.75 -8.41 10.15
C CYS A 83 12.84 -6.89 10.30
N ALA A 84 13.63 -6.27 9.41
CA ALA A 84 13.67 -4.82 9.28
C ALA A 84 13.37 -4.47 7.82
N ASP A 85 12.41 -3.57 7.63
CA ASP A 85 12.03 -3.02 6.34
C ASP A 85 12.65 -1.63 6.22
N ILE A 86 13.77 -1.54 5.53
CA ILE A 86 14.51 -0.28 5.37
C ILE A 86 13.96 0.47 4.17
N GLY A 87 13.45 1.68 4.40
CA GLY A 87 12.71 2.42 3.40
C GLY A 87 11.29 1.89 3.25
N ALA A 88 10.62 1.67 4.37
CA ALA A 88 9.33 0.98 4.42
C ALA A 88 8.24 1.65 3.58
N SER A 89 8.25 2.98 3.48
CA SER A 89 7.24 3.75 2.74
C SER A 89 5.83 3.38 3.19
N THR A 90 4.95 2.95 2.30
CA THR A 90 3.57 2.54 2.65
C THR A 90 3.50 1.19 3.37
N GLY A 91 4.57 0.38 3.30
CA GLY A 91 4.67 -0.87 4.02
C GLY A 91 4.38 -2.14 3.21
N GLY A 92 4.53 -2.07 1.88
CA GLY A 92 4.31 -3.25 1.04
C GLY A 92 5.20 -4.43 1.42
N PHE A 93 6.49 -4.19 1.65
CA PHE A 93 7.41 -5.21 2.12
C PHE A 93 7.04 -5.71 3.52
N THR A 94 6.74 -4.79 4.43
CA THR A 94 6.32 -5.13 5.81
C THR A 94 5.12 -6.06 5.79
N GLN A 95 4.08 -5.72 5.03
CA GLN A 95 2.89 -6.54 4.91
C GLN A 95 3.20 -7.93 4.36
N CYS A 96 4.02 -7.99 3.31
CA CYS A 96 4.44 -9.26 2.73
C CYS A 96 5.21 -10.13 3.73
N MET A 97 6.14 -9.54 4.48
CA MET A 97 6.89 -10.28 5.51
C MET A 97 5.98 -10.87 6.58
N LEU A 98 4.98 -10.11 7.03
CA LEU A 98 4.01 -10.60 8.02
C LEU A 98 3.17 -11.76 7.46
N GLU A 99 2.74 -11.67 6.19
CA GLU A 99 1.99 -12.74 5.54
C GLU A 99 2.83 -14.02 5.35
N HIS A 100 4.15 -13.87 5.24
CA HIS A 100 5.08 -14.99 5.14
C HIS A 100 5.60 -15.48 6.51
N GLY A 101 4.95 -15.08 7.59
CA GLY A 101 5.18 -15.63 8.92
C GLY A 101 6.16 -14.88 9.80
N ALA A 102 6.63 -13.68 9.40
CA ALA A 102 7.52 -12.89 10.24
C ALA A 102 6.89 -12.64 11.62
N GLU A 103 7.68 -12.82 12.66
CA GLU A 103 7.23 -12.61 14.04
C GLU A 103 7.10 -11.14 14.38
N PHE A 104 8.01 -10.33 13.87
CA PHE A 104 8.05 -8.89 14.14
C PHE A 104 8.78 -8.17 13.02
N VAL A 105 8.33 -6.96 12.68
CA VAL A 105 8.95 -6.13 11.65
C VAL A 105 9.17 -4.71 12.16
N TYR A 106 10.41 -4.23 12.03
CA TYR A 106 10.75 -2.81 12.21
C TYR A 106 10.58 -2.13 10.86
N ALA A 107 9.57 -1.28 10.73
CA ALA A 107 9.34 -0.48 9.52
C ALA A 107 10.07 0.85 9.66
N VAL A 108 11.21 0.96 9.01
CA VAL A 108 12.12 2.11 9.13
C VAL A 108 12.04 3.00 7.90
N ASP A 109 11.80 4.29 8.10
CA ASP A 109 11.77 5.25 7.01
C ASP A 109 12.21 6.63 7.49
N VAL A 110 12.86 7.39 6.60
CA VAL A 110 13.24 8.79 6.90
C VAL A 110 12.04 9.73 6.87
N GLY A 111 10.97 9.35 6.15
CA GLY A 111 9.74 10.14 6.03
C GLY A 111 8.81 9.96 7.22
N HIS A 112 7.67 10.62 7.15
CA HIS A 112 6.64 10.59 8.17
C HIS A 112 5.27 10.38 7.55
N GLY A 113 4.39 9.68 8.28
CA GLY A 113 2.99 9.51 7.90
C GLY A 113 2.75 8.69 6.63
N GLN A 114 3.72 7.88 6.20
CA GLN A 114 3.60 7.08 4.99
C GLN A 114 3.11 5.66 5.22
N LEU A 115 3.45 5.06 6.36
CA LEU A 115 3.08 3.68 6.65
C LEU A 115 1.56 3.54 6.72
N ASP A 116 1.02 2.54 6.04
CA ASP A 116 -0.42 2.28 6.05
C ASP A 116 -0.94 2.11 7.48
N GLU A 117 -2.12 2.66 7.74
CA GLU A 117 -2.72 2.66 9.08
C GLU A 117 -2.89 1.25 9.64
N SER A 118 -3.26 0.29 8.81
CA SER A 118 -3.41 -1.10 9.23
C SER A 118 -2.12 -1.69 9.79
N LEU A 119 -0.97 -1.27 9.25
CA LEU A 119 0.34 -1.70 9.73
C LEU A 119 0.78 -0.93 10.97
N CYS A 120 0.44 0.35 11.06
CA CYS A 120 0.70 1.13 12.28
C CYS A 120 -0.02 0.54 13.50
N ASN A 121 -1.18 -0.05 13.29
CA ASN A 121 -2.01 -0.65 14.33
C ASN A 121 -1.71 -2.14 14.57
N ASP A 122 -0.81 -2.73 13.79
CA ASP A 122 -0.44 -4.14 13.97
C ASP A 122 0.60 -4.28 15.07
N SER A 123 0.31 -5.10 16.07
CA SER A 123 1.21 -5.32 17.23
C SER A 123 2.55 -5.94 16.85
N ARG A 124 2.65 -6.53 15.66
CA ARG A 124 3.89 -7.12 15.15
C ARG A 124 4.78 -6.12 14.42
N VAL A 125 4.34 -4.86 14.31
CA VAL A 125 5.05 -3.82 13.57
C VAL A 125 5.43 -2.68 14.49
N LYS A 126 6.69 -2.27 14.42
CA LYS A 126 7.16 -1.03 15.04
C LYS A 126 7.39 0.00 13.95
N ASN A 127 6.58 1.06 13.95
CA ASN A 127 6.72 2.16 13.01
C ASN A 127 7.86 3.08 13.46
N CYS A 128 8.96 3.12 12.70
CA CYS A 128 10.15 3.90 13.01
C CYS A 128 10.33 5.02 11.98
N GLU A 129 9.50 6.04 12.10
CA GLU A 129 9.53 7.22 11.22
C GLU A 129 10.66 8.17 11.59
N GLY A 130 11.13 8.96 10.62
CA GLY A 130 12.18 9.95 10.81
C GLY A 130 13.53 9.33 11.16
N VAL A 131 13.74 8.07 10.85
CA VAL A 131 14.98 7.34 11.16
C VAL A 131 15.76 7.11 9.89
N ASN A 132 17.00 7.57 9.89
CA ASN A 132 17.94 7.32 8.78
C ASN A 132 18.68 6.01 9.05
N ALA A 133 18.44 5.02 8.18
CA ALA A 133 19.07 3.69 8.30
C ALA A 133 20.60 3.73 8.31
N ARG A 134 21.18 4.80 7.75
CA ARG A 134 22.63 5.01 7.74
C ARG A 134 23.24 5.03 9.15
N TYR A 135 22.44 5.42 10.14
CA TYR A 135 22.91 5.56 11.53
C TYR A 135 22.38 4.47 12.45
N LEU A 136 21.79 3.42 11.91
CA LEU A 136 21.29 2.31 12.72
C LEU A 136 22.42 1.52 13.36
N THR A 137 22.18 1.07 14.58
CA THR A 137 23.08 0.19 15.34
C THR A 137 22.30 -1.05 15.76
N ALA A 138 23.02 -2.08 16.22
CA ALA A 138 22.37 -3.31 16.68
C ALA A 138 21.38 -3.07 17.83
N GLU A 139 21.70 -2.14 18.72
CA GLU A 139 20.84 -1.82 19.88
C GLU A 139 19.48 -1.24 19.46
N PHE A 140 19.38 -0.61 18.29
CA PHE A 140 18.11 -0.09 17.78
C PHE A 140 17.05 -1.18 17.68
N PHE A 141 17.46 -2.43 17.41
CA PHE A 141 16.54 -3.55 17.20
C PHE A 141 16.26 -4.36 18.47
N ASP A 142 16.67 -3.88 19.62
CA ASP A 142 16.34 -4.50 20.90
C ASP A 142 14.87 -4.18 21.23
N ARG A 143 14.07 -5.23 21.47
CA ARG A 143 12.66 -5.12 21.81
C ARG A 143 12.45 -5.09 23.31
#